data_179602a1afe2a651856f4eefcc35468b
#
_entry.id   179602a1afe2a651856f4eefcc35468b
#
_cell.length_a   1.000
_cell.length_b   1.000
_cell.length_c   1.000
_cell.angle_alpha   90.00
_cell.angle_beta   90.00
_cell.angle_gamma   90.00
#
_symmetry.space_group_name_H-M   'P 1'
#
loop_
_entity.id
_entity.type
_entity.pdbx_description
1 polymer ?
#
loop_
_entity_poly.entity_id
_entity_poly.type
_entity_poly.pdbx_seq_one_letter_code
_entity_poly.pdbx_strand_id
1 'polypeptide(L)'
;NYPFTTIDANIAIGHVISKCPCKELGVTCNPRNSDCKDGKRIIPVELIDVAGLVPGAHEGKGLGNKFLDDLMQAKVLIHVIDASGSTDAEGNPVEAGSHDPLDDLDFMETEIVMWLYGILSRNWVRLTRKIGAEHLDVAKVIYEQLSGTGITVEDVIEAKRKIEPDYTKWEKEDLIELTRNILHLSKPMIIVANKADLPSAAENIKRLQEKYPYVIPCSAESELALVRAAESGLISYTSGDSSFEILQEDKLSKNQKLALDYIQTNILDVYGSTGIQKALNTAIFDLLDMIAVYPVQDEHKYSDQKGNVLPDAILIKKGSTPHQLAYVIHTDIGDKFLYAIDARKNMRISSDYEHEDGDIISIVTT
;
A
#
# COMPACT_ATOMS: atom_id res chain seq x y z
N ASN A 1 -21.89 1.52 -0.88
CA ASN A 1 -22.62 0.40 -1.48
C ASN A 1 -23.22 0.73 -2.86
N TYR A 2 -22.85 1.88 -3.42
CA TYR A 2 -23.09 2.18 -4.82
C TYR A 2 -21.76 2.61 -5.42
N PRO A 3 -21.35 2.12 -6.60
CA PRO A 3 -20.23 2.68 -7.33
C PRO A 3 -20.49 4.16 -7.56
N PHE A 4 -19.44 5.00 -7.53
CA PHE A 4 -19.50 6.45 -7.83
C PHE A 4 -20.10 7.36 -6.76
N THR A 5 -20.09 6.96 -5.48
CA THR A 5 -20.50 7.86 -4.37
C THR A 5 -19.40 8.85 -3.97
N THR A 6 -18.15 8.58 -4.30
CA THR A 6 -17.01 9.44 -3.99
C THR A 6 -16.73 10.36 -5.17
N ILE A 7 -16.93 11.68 -5.01
CA ILE A 7 -16.67 12.70 -6.05
C ILE A 7 -15.24 13.25 -5.96
N ASP A 8 -14.73 13.39 -4.74
CA ASP A 8 -13.35 13.78 -4.45
C ASP A 8 -12.65 12.67 -3.67
N ALA A 9 -11.35 12.48 -3.90
CA ALA A 9 -10.57 11.51 -3.15
C ALA A 9 -10.61 11.82 -1.65
N ASN A 10 -10.96 10.83 -0.84
CA ASN A 10 -10.95 10.95 0.60
C ASN A 10 -9.63 10.46 1.16
N ILE A 11 -8.97 11.28 1.97
CA ILE A 11 -7.77 10.88 2.68
C ILE A 11 -8.16 10.33 4.04
N ALA A 12 -7.77 9.12 4.33
CA ALA A 12 -7.97 8.45 5.61
C ALA A 12 -6.62 7.99 6.18
N ILE A 13 -6.59 7.77 7.49
CA ILE A 13 -5.41 7.21 8.15
C ILE A 13 -5.69 5.72 8.40
N GLY A 14 -4.93 4.88 7.72
CA GLY A 14 -4.80 3.47 8.04
C GLY A 14 -3.59 3.23 8.93
N HIS A 15 -3.36 1.97 9.31
CA HIS A 15 -2.23 1.61 10.17
C HIS A 15 -1.57 0.33 9.67
N VAL A 16 -0.25 0.29 9.72
CA VAL A 16 0.51 -0.96 9.59
C VAL A 16 1.07 -1.37 10.94
N ILE A 17 1.24 -2.67 11.12
CA ILE A 17 1.71 -3.24 12.40
C ILE A 17 3.09 -3.85 12.18
N SER A 18 4.08 -3.36 12.94
CA SER A 18 5.44 -3.86 12.97
C SER A 18 5.80 -4.31 14.39
N LYS A 19 6.86 -5.11 14.54
CA LYS A 19 7.39 -5.50 15.85
C LYS A 19 8.06 -4.30 16.52
N CYS A 20 7.61 -3.96 17.74
CA CYS A 20 8.25 -2.89 18.50
C CYS A 20 9.49 -3.40 19.24
N PRO A 21 10.63 -2.70 19.18
CA PRO A 21 11.84 -3.06 19.92
C PRO A 21 11.68 -3.09 21.45
N CYS A 22 10.65 -2.44 22.00
CA CYS A 22 10.47 -2.29 23.44
C CYS A 22 10.47 -3.61 24.22
N LYS A 23 9.87 -4.68 23.68
CA LYS A 23 9.84 -6.01 24.32
C LYS A 23 11.24 -6.63 24.41
N GLU A 24 12.01 -6.52 23.34
CA GLU A 24 13.38 -7.04 23.25
C GLU A 24 14.32 -6.30 24.21
N LEU A 25 14.15 -4.97 24.29
CA LEU A 25 14.95 -4.11 25.17
C LEU A 25 14.50 -4.14 26.63
N GLY A 26 13.36 -4.75 26.94
CA GLY A 26 12.81 -4.76 28.30
C GLY A 26 12.38 -3.38 28.81
N VAL A 27 11.99 -2.47 27.88
CA VAL A 27 11.56 -1.10 28.23
C VAL A 27 10.08 -0.91 27.95
N THR A 28 9.47 0.03 28.67
CA THR A 28 8.11 0.51 28.35
C THR A 28 8.23 1.72 27.45
N CYS A 29 7.77 1.59 26.20
CA CYS A 29 7.76 2.72 25.26
C CYS A 29 6.54 3.63 25.49
N ASN A 30 6.70 4.91 25.16
CA ASN A 30 5.64 5.92 25.14
C ASN A 30 5.67 6.70 23.82
N PRO A 31 5.10 6.10 22.76
CA PRO A 31 5.12 6.66 21.41
C PRO A 31 4.32 7.96 21.30
N ARG A 32 4.68 8.81 20.31
CA ARG A 32 4.01 10.08 19.98
C ARG A 32 3.30 10.03 18.64
N ASN A 33 3.98 9.53 17.59
CA ASN A 33 3.46 9.50 16.20
C ASN A 33 2.77 8.19 15.84
N SER A 34 2.69 7.27 16.78
CA SER A 34 2.21 5.90 16.60
C SER A 34 1.63 5.39 17.90
N ASP A 35 1.18 4.14 17.95
CA ASP A 35 0.76 3.48 19.19
C ASP A 35 1.56 2.18 19.39
N CYS A 36 1.53 1.62 20.60
CA CYS A 36 2.17 0.34 20.88
C CYS A 36 1.33 -0.49 21.87
N LYS A 37 0.84 -1.62 21.37
CA LYS A 37 0.10 -2.60 22.16
C LYS A 37 0.86 -3.92 22.19
N ASP A 38 1.24 -4.38 23.37
CA ASP A 38 1.93 -5.66 23.59
C ASP A 38 3.15 -5.93 22.69
N GLY A 39 3.90 -4.87 22.37
CA GLY A 39 5.07 -4.97 21.49
C GLY A 39 4.73 -4.98 20.00
N LYS A 40 3.48 -4.73 19.63
CA LYS A 40 3.03 -4.42 18.27
C LYS A 40 3.02 -2.90 18.11
N ARG A 41 3.88 -2.36 17.26
CA ARG A 41 3.91 -0.93 16.92
C ARG A 41 2.92 -0.67 15.81
N ILE A 42 1.94 0.18 16.08
CA ILE A 42 0.87 0.55 15.16
C ILE A 42 1.28 1.89 14.51
N ILE A 43 1.71 1.83 13.26
CA ILE A 43 2.30 2.98 12.55
C ILE A 43 1.26 3.51 11.55
N PRO A 44 0.91 4.82 11.60
CA PRO A 44 -0.05 5.40 10.69
C PRO A 44 0.49 5.47 9.26
N VAL A 45 -0.40 5.20 8.30
CA VAL A 45 -0.17 5.35 6.86
C VAL A 45 -1.34 6.08 6.24
N GLU A 46 -1.07 6.88 5.21
CA GLU A 46 -2.11 7.57 4.48
C GLU A 46 -2.75 6.64 3.46
N LEU A 47 -4.08 6.59 3.47
CA LEU A 47 -4.91 5.87 2.51
C LEU A 47 -5.70 6.90 1.68
N ILE A 48 -5.63 6.78 0.38
CA ILE A 48 -6.41 7.60 -0.55
C ILE A 48 -7.54 6.73 -1.08
N ASP A 49 -8.78 7.02 -0.63
CA ASP A 49 -9.97 6.38 -1.17
C ASP A 49 -10.40 7.14 -2.44
N VAL A 50 -10.22 6.51 -3.57
CA VAL A 50 -10.55 7.08 -4.88
C VAL A 50 -11.92 6.60 -5.34
N ALA A 51 -12.62 7.44 -6.11
CA ALA A 51 -13.92 7.11 -6.68
C ALA A 51 -13.86 5.82 -7.53
N GLY A 52 -14.97 5.10 -7.65
CA GLY A 52 -15.02 3.91 -8.50
C GLY A 52 -14.71 4.24 -9.97
N LEU A 53 -13.97 3.36 -10.63
CA LEU A 53 -13.60 3.48 -12.04
C LEU A 53 -14.79 3.11 -12.93
N VAL A 54 -15.10 3.96 -13.91
CA VAL A 54 -16.14 3.70 -14.93
C VAL A 54 -15.51 3.30 -16.25
N PRO A 55 -16.15 2.42 -17.04
CA PRO A 55 -15.72 2.10 -18.39
C PRO A 55 -15.62 3.34 -19.27
N GLY A 56 -14.44 3.54 -19.89
CA GLY A 56 -14.12 4.71 -20.71
C GLY A 56 -13.64 5.93 -19.92
N ALA A 57 -13.18 5.74 -18.68
CA ALA A 57 -12.56 6.80 -17.87
C ALA A 57 -11.36 7.42 -18.58
N HIS A 58 -10.55 6.62 -19.28
CA HIS A 58 -9.42 7.07 -20.09
C HIS A 58 -9.82 7.95 -21.28
N GLU A 59 -11.07 7.87 -21.77
CA GLU A 59 -11.64 8.72 -22.80
C GLU A 59 -12.24 10.02 -22.24
N GLY A 60 -12.19 10.23 -20.92
CA GLY A 60 -12.74 11.39 -20.25
C GLY A 60 -14.21 11.27 -19.89
N LYS A 61 -14.78 10.06 -19.90
CA LYS A 61 -16.15 9.83 -19.42
C LYS A 61 -16.23 10.00 -17.89
N GLY A 62 -17.22 10.69 -17.43
CA GLY A 62 -17.40 10.99 -16.00
C GLY A 62 -16.27 11.85 -15.45
N LEU A 63 -15.78 11.51 -14.24
CA LEU A 63 -14.63 12.14 -13.58
C LEU A 63 -13.29 11.41 -13.90
N GLY A 64 -13.25 10.61 -14.95
CA GLY A 64 -12.19 9.64 -15.23
C GLY A 64 -10.76 10.20 -15.17
N ASN A 65 -10.50 11.37 -15.76
CA ASN A 65 -9.17 11.97 -15.71
C ASN A 65 -8.76 12.33 -14.28
N LYS A 66 -9.66 12.92 -13.48
CA LYS A 66 -9.38 13.26 -12.08
C LYS A 66 -9.13 12.02 -11.24
N PHE A 67 -9.94 10.97 -11.43
CA PHE A 67 -9.76 9.68 -10.77
C PHE A 67 -8.36 9.12 -11.05
N LEU A 68 -7.94 9.10 -12.33
CA LEU A 68 -6.64 8.57 -12.71
C LEU A 68 -5.48 9.44 -12.18
N ASP A 69 -5.65 10.77 -12.14
CA ASP A 69 -4.69 11.67 -11.51
C ASP A 69 -4.55 11.39 -10.00
N ASP A 70 -5.67 11.21 -9.28
CA ASP A 70 -5.68 10.91 -7.85
C ASP A 70 -5.03 9.53 -7.56
N LEU A 71 -5.39 8.50 -8.37
CA LEU A 71 -4.82 7.16 -8.25
C LEU A 71 -3.30 7.16 -8.45
N MET A 72 -2.79 7.97 -9.39
CA MET A 72 -1.36 8.03 -9.68
C MET A 72 -0.54 8.72 -8.60
N GLN A 73 -1.15 9.40 -7.62
CA GLN A 73 -0.46 9.94 -6.44
C GLN A 73 -0.08 8.84 -5.43
N ALA A 74 -0.81 7.73 -5.41
CA ALA A 74 -0.50 6.61 -4.53
C ALA A 74 0.83 5.93 -4.92
N LYS A 75 1.58 5.43 -3.94
CA LYS A 75 2.81 4.66 -4.15
C LYS A 75 2.55 3.18 -4.41
N VAL A 76 1.45 2.66 -3.91
CA VAL A 76 0.99 1.27 -4.05
C VAL A 76 -0.53 1.29 -4.22
N LEU A 77 -1.06 0.39 -5.03
CA LEU A 77 -2.49 0.26 -5.27
C LEU A 77 -3.05 -0.93 -4.48
N ILE A 78 -4.18 -0.72 -3.82
CA ILE A 78 -4.95 -1.77 -3.17
C ILE A 78 -6.25 -1.92 -3.97
N HIS A 79 -6.32 -2.95 -4.82
CA HIS A 79 -7.48 -3.23 -5.63
C HIS A 79 -8.43 -4.18 -4.90
N VAL A 80 -9.56 -3.67 -4.45
CA VAL A 80 -10.58 -4.44 -3.74
C VAL A 80 -11.60 -4.96 -4.74
N ILE A 81 -11.75 -6.28 -4.82
CA ILE A 81 -12.70 -6.96 -5.70
C ILE A 81 -13.65 -7.84 -4.90
N ASP A 82 -14.84 -8.09 -5.44
CA ASP A 82 -15.81 -9.04 -4.89
C ASP A 82 -15.47 -10.47 -5.33
N ALA A 83 -14.72 -11.20 -4.50
CA ALA A 83 -14.32 -12.57 -4.81
C ALA A 83 -15.50 -13.55 -4.88
N SER A 84 -16.65 -13.20 -4.32
CA SER A 84 -17.84 -14.05 -4.37
C SER A 84 -18.58 -14.00 -5.71
N GLY A 85 -18.24 -13.03 -6.59
CA GLY A 85 -18.96 -12.79 -7.84
C GLY A 85 -20.43 -12.44 -7.64
N SER A 86 -20.77 -11.76 -6.52
CA SER A 86 -22.14 -11.34 -6.18
C SER A 86 -22.46 -9.91 -6.56
N THR A 87 -21.53 -9.23 -7.25
CA THR A 87 -21.72 -7.89 -7.84
C THR A 87 -21.24 -7.90 -9.28
N ASP A 88 -21.95 -7.20 -10.17
CA ASP A 88 -21.52 -7.00 -11.58
C ASP A 88 -20.49 -5.87 -11.71
N ALA A 89 -20.02 -5.63 -12.93
CA ALA A 89 -19.02 -4.59 -13.22
C ALA A 89 -19.50 -3.16 -12.88
N GLU A 90 -20.81 -2.93 -12.84
CA GLU A 90 -21.44 -1.68 -12.40
C GLU A 90 -21.66 -1.62 -10.89
N GLY A 91 -21.32 -2.70 -10.15
CA GLY A 91 -21.48 -2.80 -8.69
C GLY A 91 -22.91 -3.12 -8.24
N ASN A 92 -23.80 -3.54 -9.14
CA ASN A 92 -25.15 -3.97 -8.76
C ASN A 92 -25.10 -5.38 -8.17
N PRO A 93 -25.95 -5.69 -7.16
CA PRO A 93 -26.09 -7.04 -6.64
C PRO A 93 -26.59 -8.01 -7.71
N VAL A 94 -25.90 -9.14 -7.87
CA VAL A 94 -26.29 -10.24 -8.75
C VAL A 94 -26.23 -11.58 -7.98
N GLU A 95 -26.64 -12.66 -8.61
CA GLU A 95 -26.51 -14.00 -8.00
C GLU A 95 -25.02 -14.32 -7.74
N ALA A 96 -24.73 -14.87 -6.57
CA ALA A 96 -23.35 -15.20 -6.21
C ALA A 96 -22.74 -16.21 -7.21
N GLY A 97 -21.54 -15.90 -7.71
CA GLY A 97 -20.85 -16.67 -8.72
C GLY A 97 -21.25 -16.37 -10.18
N SER A 98 -22.14 -15.38 -10.42
CA SER A 98 -22.53 -15.02 -11.78
C SER A 98 -21.60 -14.04 -12.47
N HIS A 99 -20.75 -13.32 -11.72
CA HIS A 99 -19.71 -12.44 -12.24
C HIS A 99 -18.32 -13.04 -11.99
N ASP A 100 -17.40 -12.95 -12.96
CA ASP A 100 -16.02 -13.41 -12.80
C ASP A 100 -15.14 -12.27 -12.25
N PRO A 101 -14.59 -12.37 -11.02
CA PRO A 101 -13.75 -11.31 -10.46
C PRO A 101 -12.45 -11.03 -11.24
N LEU A 102 -12.04 -11.91 -12.15
CA LEU A 102 -10.88 -11.69 -13.01
C LEU A 102 -11.15 -10.57 -14.04
N ASP A 103 -12.40 -10.40 -14.47
CA ASP A 103 -12.78 -9.36 -15.43
C ASP A 103 -12.58 -7.95 -14.83
N ASP A 104 -12.78 -7.80 -13.51
CA ASP A 104 -12.58 -6.52 -12.80
C ASP A 104 -11.11 -6.08 -12.83
N LEU A 105 -10.18 -7.04 -12.76
CA LEU A 105 -8.73 -6.77 -12.78
C LEU A 105 -8.27 -6.33 -14.19
N ASP A 106 -8.67 -7.06 -15.21
CA ASP A 106 -8.30 -6.77 -16.60
C ASP A 106 -8.89 -5.41 -17.04
N PHE A 107 -10.07 -5.07 -16.56
CA PHE A 107 -10.71 -3.79 -16.78
C PHE A 107 -9.90 -2.62 -16.21
N MET A 108 -9.56 -2.65 -14.91
CA MET A 108 -8.84 -1.55 -14.26
C MET A 108 -7.46 -1.33 -14.88
N GLU A 109 -6.71 -2.41 -15.13
CA GLU A 109 -5.40 -2.31 -15.79
C GLU A 109 -5.53 -1.64 -17.17
N THR A 110 -6.51 -2.05 -17.95
CA THR A 110 -6.74 -1.50 -19.29
C THR A 110 -7.03 0.00 -19.25
N GLU A 111 -7.87 0.47 -18.34
CA GLU A 111 -8.20 1.89 -18.22
C GLU A 111 -6.97 2.73 -17.88
N ILE A 112 -6.13 2.29 -16.94
CA ILE A 112 -4.91 3.02 -16.54
C ILE A 112 -3.88 3.01 -17.67
N VAL A 113 -3.65 1.86 -18.30
CA VAL A 113 -2.72 1.72 -19.44
C VAL A 113 -3.13 2.62 -20.60
N MET A 114 -4.42 2.61 -20.96
CA MET A 114 -4.94 3.43 -22.04
C MET A 114 -4.90 4.93 -21.75
N TRP A 115 -5.05 5.31 -20.49
CA TRP A 115 -4.88 6.71 -20.06
C TRP A 115 -3.42 7.16 -20.21
N LEU A 116 -2.45 6.39 -19.71
CA LEU A 116 -1.01 6.68 -19.88
C LEU A 116 -0.63 6.72 -21.36
N TYR A 117 -1.11 5.75 -22.15
CA TYR A 117 -0.95 5.74 -23.60
C TYR A 117 -1.50 7.03 -24.23
N GLY A 118 -2.67 7.48 -23.81
CA GLY A 118 -3.28 8.72 -24.30
C GLY A 118 -2.42 9.96 -24.05
N ILE A 119 -1.71 10.03 -22.93
CA ILE A 119 -0.77 11.12 -22.62
C ILE A 119 0.42 11.09 -23.59
N LEU A 120 1.01 9.93 -23.83
CA LEU A 120 2.17 9.78 -24.70
C LEU A 120 1.81 9.93 -26.19
N SER A 121 0.76 9.28 -26.64
CA SER A 121 0.40 9.19 -28.06
C SER A 121 0.02 10.53 -28.68
N ARG A 122 -0.59 11.45 -27.92
CA ARG A 122 -1.01 12.78 -28.40
C ARG A 122 0.11 13.55 -29.09
N ASN A 123 1.34 13.39 -28.64
CA ASN A 123 2.49 14.15 -29.11
C ASN A 123 3.61 13.25 -29.67
N TRP A 124 3.43 11.95 -29.77
CA TRP A 124 4.50 10.99 -30.03
C TRP A 124 5.31 11.30 -31.29
N VAL A 125 4.62 11.57 -32.42
CA VAL A 125 5.31 11.92 -33.67
C VAL A 125 6.15 13.19 -33.55
N ARG A 126 5.71 14.19 -32.78
CA ARG A 126 6.49 15.41 -32.53
C ARG A 126 7.69 15.10 -31.62
N LEU A 127 7.48 14.29 -30.60
CA LEU A 127 8.52 13.91 -29.64
C LEU A 127 9.62 13.10 -30.31
N THR A 128 9.31 12.12 -31.16
CA THR A 128 10.30 11.31 -31.88
C THR A 128 11.17 12.18 -32.81
N ARG A 129 10.58 13.16 -33.49
CA ARG A 129 11.33 14.12 -34.32
C ARG A 129 12.29 14.97 -33.47
N LYS A 130 11.82 15.46 -32.32
CA LYS A 130 12.63 16.25 -31.40
C LYS A 130 13.79 15.43 -30.84
N ILE A 131 13.52 14.20 -30.39
CA ILE A 131 14.53 13.27 -29.88
C ILE A 131 15.64 13.06 -30.92
N GLY A 132 15.27 12.80 -32.19
CA GLY A 132 16.24 12.59 -33.26
C GLY A 132 17.04 13.84 -33.63
N ALA A 133 16.39 15.01 -33.70
CA ALA A 133 17.05 16.27 -34.04
C ALA A 133 18.00 16.79 -32.98
N GLU A 134 17.64 16.64 -31.70
CA GLU A 134 18.38 17.17 -30.55
C GLU A 134 19.22 16.10 -29.84
N HIS A 135 19.21 14.86 -30.30
CA HIS A 135 19.91 13.70 -29.69
C HIS A 135 19.56 13.50 -28.21
N LEU A 136 18.28 13.67 -27.86
CA LEU A 136 17.80 13.56 -26.49
C LEU A 136 17.69 12.09 -26.06
N ASP A 137 17.76 11.86 -24.75
CA ASP A 137 17.47 10.56 -24.15
C ASP A 137 15.94 10.30 -24.20
N VAL A 138 15.56 9.18 -24.85
CA VAL A 138 14.15 8.79 -25.03
C VAL A 138 13.44 8.61 -23.69
N ALA A 139 14.09 7.97 -22.71
CA ALA A 139 13.47 7.71 -21.42
C ALA A 139 13.19 9.01 -20.64
N LYS A 140 14.12 9.98 -20.72
CA LYS A 140 13.90 11.30 -20.10
C LYS A 140 12.75 12.06 -20.76
N VAL A 141 12.63 12.02 -22.08
CA VAL A 141 11.53 12.68 -22.80
C VAL A 141 10.19 12.03 -22.46
N ILE A 142 10.12 10.70 -22.35
CA ILE A 142 8.90 10.00 -21.91
C ILE A 142 8.56 10.38 -20.47
N TYR A 143 9.52 10.36 -19.57
CA TYR A 143 9.35 10.78 -18.17
C TYR A 143 8.79 12.21 -18.07
N GLU A 144 9.32 13.17 -18.86
CA GLU A 144 8.81 14.55 -18.87
C GLU A 144 7.33 14.63 -19.27
N GLN A 145 6.88 13.75 -20.18
CA GLN A 145 5.45 13.69 -20.57
C GLN A 145 4.57 13.10 -19.48
N LEU A 146 5.11 12.20 -18.68
CA LEU A 146 4.43 11.54 -17.55
C LEU A 146 4.71 12.22 -16.20
N SER A 147 5.37 13.38 -16.20
CA SER A 147 5.66 14.14 -14.98
C SER A 147 4.36 14.48 -14.23
N GLY A 148 4.39 14.35 -12.90
CA GLY A 148 3.21 14.52 -12.06
C GLY A 148 2.42 13.24 -11.76
N THR A 149 2.72 12.12 -12.44
CA THR A 149 2.07 10.81 -12.17
C THR A 149 2.80 9.96 -11.12
N GLY A 150 3.89 10.49 -10.54
CA GLY A 150 4.72 9.74 -9.58
C GLY A 150 5.58 8.62 -10.19
N ILE A 151 5.63 8.52 -11.54
CA ILE A 151 6.53 7.65 -12.28
C ILE A 151 7.94 8.23 -12.21
N THR A 152 8.97 7.40 -12.15
CA THR A 152 10.37 7.80 -12.14
C THR A 152 11.06 7.60 -13.50
N VAL A 153 12.22 8.22 -13.70
CA VAL A 153 13.04 7.98 -14.91
C VAL A 153 13.49 6.53 -14.98
N GLU A 154 13.81 5.95 -13.82
CA GLU A 154 14.24 4.57 -13.66
C GLU A 154 13.16 3.58 -14.11
N ASP A 155 11.89 3.83 -13.77
CA ASP A 155 10.75 3.03 -14.22
C ASP A 155 10.65 3.03 -15.75
N VAL A 156 10.82 4.19 -16.37
CA VAL A 156 10.77 4.32 -17.83
C VAL A 156 11.96 3.62 -18.50
N ILE A 157 13.17 3.75 -17.95
CA ILE A 157 14.36 3.06 -18.45
C ILE A 157 14.16 1.55 -18.43
N GLU A 158 13.67 1.01 -17.31
CA GLU A 158 13.46 -0.42 -17.16
C GLU A 158 12.33 -0.94 -18.05
N ALA A 159 11.21 -0.21 -18.12
CA ALA A 159 10.09 -0.53 -19.00
C ALA A 159 10.51 -0.60 -20.47
N LYS A 160 11.32 0.36 -20.91
CA LYS A 160 11.81 0.45 -22.30
C LYS A 160 12.69 -0.74 -22.70
N ARG A 161 13.42 -1.37 -21.76
CA ARG A 161 14.28 -2.55 -22.04
C ARG A 161 13.50 -3.77 -22.53
N LYS A 162 12.19 -3.80 -22.28
CA LYS A 162 11.32 -4.93 -22.61
C LYS A 162 10.65 -4.83 -23.97
N ILE A 163 10.86 -3.73 -24.70
CA ILE A 163 10.25 -3.46 -26.01
C ILE A 163 11.31 -3.25 -27.09
N GLU A 164 10.86 -3.05 -28.35
CA GLU A 164 11.72 -2.76 -29.50
C GLU A 164 12.73 -1.63 -29.15
N PRO A 165 14.06 -1.87 -29.28
CA PRO A 165 15.07 -0.87 -28.92
C PRO A 165 15.02 0.42 -29.75
N ASP A 166 14.59 0.35 -30.99
CA ASP A 166 14.51 1.47 -31.92
C ASP A 166 13.16 2.17 -31.82
N TYR A 167 13.08 3.22 -31.00
CA TYR A 167 11.87 4.01 -30.77
C TYR A 167 11.27 4.63 -32.04
N THR A 168 12.02 4.73 -33.13
CA THR A 168 11.53 5.28 -34.41
C THR A 168 10.60 4.30 -35.14
N LYS A 169 10.61 3.03 -34.72
CA LYS A 169 9.76 1.95 -35.26
C LYS A 169 8.55 1.65 -34.38
N TRP A 170 8.44 2.31 -33.21
CA TRP A 170 7.34 2.02 -32.30
C TRP A 170 5.99 2.38 -32.92
N GLU A 171 5.13 1.40 -32.94
CA GLU A 171 3.74 1.49 -33.31
C GLU A 171 2.85 1.68 -32.08
N LYS A 172 1.54 1.65 -32.28
CA LYS A 172 0.57 1.80 -31.20
C LYS A 172 0.74 0.73 -30.12
N GLU A 173 0.95 -0.50 -30.55
CA GLU A 173 1.10 -1.68 -29.70
C GLU A 173 2.34 -1.58 -28.80
N ASP A 174 3.45 -1.07 -29.32
CA ASP A 174 4.70 -0.86 -28.55
C ASP A 174 4.51 0.21 -27.47
N LEU A 175 3.78 1.29 -27.78
CA LEU A 175 3.47 2.33 -26.81
C LEU A 175 2.52 1.83 -25.72
N ILE A 176 1.53 1.00 -26.04
CA ILE A 176 0.64 0.36 -25.07
C ILE A 176 1.45 -0.58 -24.16
N GLU A 177 2.32 -1.40 -24.76
CA GLU A 177 3.18 -2.31 -23.98
C GLU A 177 4.16 -1.54 -23.09
N LEU A 178 4.74 -0.43 -23.61
CA LEU A 178 5.56 0.46 -22.78
C LEU A 178 4.79 0.99 -21.57
N THR A 179 3.59 1.51 -21.78
CA THR A 179 2.78 2.08 -20.70
C THR A 179 2.34 1.02 -19.70
N ARG A 180 2.06 -0.20 -20.13
CA ARG A 180 1.79 -1.35 -19.25
C ARG A 180 3.02 -1.68 -18.40
N ASN A 181 4.20 -1.78 -18.99
CA ASN A 181 5.44 -2.04 -18.27
C ASN A 181 5.76 -0.91 -17.28
N ILE A 182 5.55 0.35 -17.64
CA ILE A 182 5.70 1.50 -16.73
C ILE A 182 4.74 1.39 -15.55
N LEU A 183 3.46 1.07 -15.80
CA LEU A 183 2.46 0.90 -14.73
C LEU A 183 2.88 -0.18 -13.74
N HIS A 184 3.27 -1.36 -14.20
CA HIS A 184 3.66 -2.47 -13.34
C HIS A 184 4.92 -2.18 -12.51
N LEU A 185 5.84 -1.36 -13.01
CA LEU A 185 7.06 -0.97 -12.30
C LEU A 185 6.81 0.15 -11.29
N SER A 186 6.05 1.17 -11.69
CA SER A 186 5.85 2.38 -10.89
C SER A 186 4.73 2.26 -9.86
N LYS A 187 3.75 1.39 -10.08
CA LYS A 187 2.54 1.24 -9.26
C LYS A 187 2.31 -0.24 -8.93
N PRO A 188 3.10 -0.81 -8.01
CA PRO A 188 2.84 -2.17 -7.55
C PRO A 188 1.43 -2.25 -6.96
N MET A 189 0.78 -3.39 -7.17
CA MET A 189 -0.61 -3.58 -6.80
C MET A 189 -0.81 -4.86 -5.99
N ILE A 190 -1.63 -4.75 -4.94
CA ILE A 190 -2.15 -5.88 -4.18
C ILE A 190 -3.64 -6.05 -4.46
N ILE A 191 -4.08 -7.28 -4.64
CA ILE A 191 -5.47 -7.65 -4.84
C ILE A 191 -6.06 -8.08 -3.50
N VAL A 192 -7.11 -7.40 -3.07
CA VAL A 192 -7.89 -7.75 -1.87
C VAL A 192 -9.17 -8.44 -2.34
N ALA A 193 -9.19 -9.77 -2.22
CA ALA A 193 -10.31 -10.62 -2.58
C ALA A 193 -11.34 -10.60 -1.44
N ASN A 194 -12.22 -9.57 -1.47
CA ASN A 194 -13.22 -9.32 -0.43
C ASN A 194 -14.40 -10.29 -0.50
N LYS A 195 -15.18 -10.37 0.56
CA LYS A 195 -16.26 -11.35 0.79
C LYS A 195 -15.78 -12.80 0.79
N ALA A 196 -14.55 -13.02 1.27
CA ALA A 196 -13.93 -14.34 1.35
C ALA A 196 -14.67 -15.30 2.29
N ASP A 197 -15.56 -14.79 3.15
CA ASP A 197 -16.46 -15.53 4.01
C ASP A 197 -17.59 -16.27 3.23
N LEU A 198 -17.88 -15.87 1.99
CA LEU A 198 -18.92 -16.49 1.21
C LEU A 198 -18.40 -17.75 0.48
N PRO A 199 -19.19 -18.86 0.46
CA PRO A 199 -18.75 -20.11 -0.13
C PRO A 199 -18.34 -20.02 -1.60
N SER A 200 -18.98 -19.14 -2.39
CA SER A 200 -18.65 -18.92 -3.80
C SER A 200 -17.29 -18.25 -4.03
N ALA A 201 -16.69 -17.62 -3.00
CA ALA A 201 -15.42 -16.93 -3.11
C ALA A 201 -14.21 -17.88 -3.17
N ALA A 202 -14.28 -19.05 -2.55
CA ALA A 202 -13.11 -19.90 -2.32
C ALA A 202 -12.39 -20.32 -3.62
N GLU A 203 -13.15 -20.74 -4.65
CA GLU A 203 -12.58 -21.13 -5.94
C GLU A 203 -12.01 -19.93 -6.71
N ASN A 204 -12.69 -18.80 -6.69
CA ASN A 204 -12.22 -17.58 -7.32
C ASN A 204 -10.92 -17.07 -6.67
N ILE A 205 -10.83 -17.09 -5.34
CA ILE A 205 -9.61 -16.74 -4.60
C ILE A 205 -8.44 -17.63 -5.05
N LYS A 206 -8.66 -18.94 -5.18
CA LYS A 206 -7.62 -19.86 -5.66
C LYS A 206 -7.17 -19.51 -7.09
N ARG A 207 -8.10 -19.29 -8.01
CA ARG A 207 -7.80 -18.87 -9.41
C ARG A 207 -7.01 -17.56 -9.45
N LEU A 208 -7.37 -16.59 -8.61
CA LEU A 208 -6.66 -15.32 -8.47
C LEU A 208 -5.23 -15.53 -7.97
N GLN A 209 -5.04 -16.35 -6.93
CA GLN A 209 -3.72 -16.65 -6.36
C GLN A 209 -2.80 -17.44 -7.31
N GLU A 210 -3.37 -18.21 -8.23
CA GLU A 210 -2.61 -18.90 -9.30
C GLU A 210 -2.11 -17.92 -10.38
N LYS A 211 -2.84 -16.81 -10.61
CA LYS A 211 -2.53 -15.83 -11.66
C LYS A 211 -1.70 -14.63 -11.13
N TYR A 212 -1.90 -14.23 -9.88
CA TYR A 212 -1.31 -13.02 -9.32
C TYR A 212 -0.55 -13.31 -8.02
N PRO A 213 0.64 -12.71 -7.81
CA PRO A 213 1.50 -13.01 -6.65
C PRO A 213 0.98 -12.46 -5.32
N TYR A 214 0.20 -11.37 -5.36
CA TYR A 214 -0.25 -10.66 -4.16
C TYR A 214 -1.78 -10.61 -4.11
N VAL A 215 -2.39 -11.73 -3.72
CA VAL A 215 -3.84 -11.85 -3.51
C VAL A 215 -4.11 -12.20 -2.06
N ILE A 216 -4.81 -11.31 -1.37
CA ILE A 216 -5.16 -11.45 0.04
C ILE A 216 -6.66 -11.71 0.17
N PRO A 217 -7.08 -12.91 0.61
CA PRO A 217 -8.46 -13.15 1.02
C PRO A 217 -8.86 -12.22 2.16
N CYS A 218 -10.04 -11.63 2.06
CA CYS A 218 -10.47 -10.62 3.00
C CYS A 218 -11.98 -10.69 3.25
N SER A 219 -12.41 -10.36 4.48
CA SER A 219 -13.80 -10.05 4.81
C SER A 219 -13.85 -8.73 5.58
N ALA A 220 -14.13 -7.65 4.87
CA ALA A 220 -14.21 -6.30 5.46
C ALA A 220 -15.38 -6.19 6.45
N GLU A 221 -16.50 -6.88 6.20
CA GLU A 221 -17.63 -6.91 7.12
C GLU A 221 -17.26 -7.60 8.44
N SER A 222 -16.53 -8.72 8.37
CA SER A 222 -16.03 -9.43 9.56
C SER A 222 -15.07 -8.58 10.38
N GLU A 223 -14.13 -7.89 9.73
CA GLU A 223 -13.22 -6.96 10.41
C GLU A 223 -13.97 -5.86 11.13
N LEU A 224 -14.92 -5.21 10.45
CA LEU A 224 -15.74 -4.15 11.02
C LEU A 224 -16.55 -4.63 12.21
N ALA A 225 -17.11 -5.84 12.14
CA ALA A 225 -17.86 -6.44 13.24
C ALA A 225 -16.98 -6.70 14.47
N LEU A 226 -15.78 -7.28 14.28
CA LEU A 226 -14.82 -7.54 15.36
C LEU A 226 -14.32 -6.25 16.00
N VAL A 227 -13.94 -5.25 15.20
CA VAL A 227 -13.47 -3.95 15.71
C VAL A 227 -14.55 -3.27 16.56
N ARG A 228 -15.79 -3.21 16.07
CA ARG A 228 -16.92 -2.63 16.83
C ARG A 228 -17.22 -3.38 18.12
N ALA A 229 -17.14 -4.71 18.10
CA ALA A 229 -17.33 -5.51 19.31
C ALA A 229 -16.22 -5.26 20.33
N ALA A 230 -14.96 -5.10 19.87
CA ALA A 230 -13.83 -4.78 20.73
C ALA A 230 -13.93 -3.34 21.30
N GLU A 231 -14.28 -2.35 20.49
CA GLU A 231 -14.53 -0.97 20.95
C GLU A 231 -15.64 -0.89 21.99
N SER A 232 -16.65 -1.75 21.88
CA SER A 232 -17.73 -1.87 22.86
C SER A 232 -17.34 -2.65 24.12
N GLY A 233 -16.10 -3.17 24.20
CA GLY A 233 -15.61 -3.95 25.32
C GLY A 233 -16.25 -5.34 25.46
N LEU A 234 -16.89 -5.85 24.41
CA LEU A 234 -17.53 -7.17 24.40
C LEU A 234 -16.52 -8.28 24.17
N ILE A 235 -15.49 -8.00 23.37
CA ILE A 235 -14.40 -8.92 23.04
C ILE A 235 -13.05 -8.21 23.16
N SER A 236 -11.98 -9.00 23.29
CA SER A 236 -10.60 -8.54 23.06
C SER A 236 -10.18 -8.99 21.67
N TYR A 237 -9.84 -8.05 20.80
CA TYR A 237 -9.40 -8.29 19.43
C TYR A 237 -8.47 -7.16 18.97
N THR A 238 -7.46 -7.50 18.23
CA THR A 238 -6.61 -6.55 17.50
C THR A 238 -6.60 -6.92 16.03
N SER A 239 -6.78 -5.93 15.15
CA SER A 239 -6.75 -6.15 13.69
C SER A 239 -5.54 -6.99 13.27
N GLY A 240 -5.80 -8.05 12.51
CA GLY A 240 -4.78 -9.02 12.10
C GLY A 240 -4.60 -10.23 13.02
N ASP A 241 -5.26 -10.26 14.19
CA ASP A 241 -5.25 -11.47 15.03
C ASP A 241 -6.06 -12.61 14.38
N SER A 242 -5.66 -13.84 14.66
CA SER A 242 -6.31 -15.06 14.19
C SER A 242 -7.46 -15.55 15.09
N SER A 243 -7.70 -14.87 16.18
CA SER A 243 -8.75 -15.18 17.15
C SER A 243 -9.10 -13.95 17.98
N PHE A 244 -10.19 -14.02 18.69
CA PHE A 244 -10.62 -13.03 19.69
C PHE A 244 -11.00 -13.72 21.00
N GLU A 245 -11.03 -12.97 22.08
CA GLU A 245 -11.49 -13.45 23.40
C GLU A 245 -12.80 -12.75 23.76
N ILE A 246 -13.82 -13.51 24.17
CA ILE A 246 -15.07 -12.93 24.66
C ILE A 246 -14.91 -12.47 26.10
N LEU A 247 -15.04 -11.16 26.34
CA LEU A 247 -14.89 -10.54 27.67
C LEU A 247 -16.20 -10.47 28.45
N GLN A 248 -17.32 -10.29 27.75
CA GLN A 248 -18.64 -10.06 28.37
C GLN A 248 -19.73 -10.89 27.69
N GLU A 249 -19.71 -12.21 27.95
CA GLU A 249 -20.61 -13.16 27.32
C GLU A 249 -22.10 -12.88 27.59
N ASP A 250 -22.42 -12.42 28.80
CA ASP A 250 -23.80 -12.14 29.22
C ASP A 250 -24.42 -10.94 28.48
N LYS A 251 -23.61 -10.05 27.93
CA LYS A 251 -24.06 -8.88 27.17
C LYS A 251 -24.22 -9.15 25.68
N LEU A 252 -23.73 -10.28 25.19
CA LEU A 252 -23.87 -10.66 23.78
C LEU A 252 -25.28 -11.19 23.51
N SER A 253 -25.97 -10.58 22.57
CA SER A 253 -27.20 -11.14 22.03
C SER A 253 -26.94 -12.47 21.30
N LYS A 254 -28.01 -13.27 21.12
CA LYS A 254 -27.93 -14.53 20.39
C LYS A 254 -27.37 -14.33 18.96
N ASN A 255 -27.77 -13.27 18.26
CA ASN A 255 -27.31 -12.97 16.90
C ASN A 255 -25.83 -12.57 16.87
N GLN A 256 -25.36 -11.82 17.86
CA GLN A 256 -23.94 -11.48 17.97
C GLN A 256 -23.07 -12.72 18.23
N LYS A 257 -23.50 -13.65 19.08
CA LYS A 257 -22.79 -14.91 19.29
C LYS A 257 -22.69 -15.71 17.99
N LEU A 258 -23.80 -15.86 17.26
CA LEU A 258 -23.82 -16.54 15.96
C LEU A 258 -22.90 -15.87 14.92
N ALA A 259 -22.88 -14.52 14.89
CA ALA A 259 -22.00 -13.78 13.99
C ALA A 259 -20.52 -13.98 14.36
N LEU A 260 -20.16 -13.95 15.64
CA LEU A 260 -18.79 -14.22 16.09
C LEU A 260 -18.35 -15.65 15.78
N ASP A 261 -19.21 -16.65 16.01
CA ASP A 261 -18.94 -18.04 15.63
C ASP A 261 -18.76 -18.19 14.12
N TYR A 262 -19.59 -17.51 13.32
CA TYR A 262 -19.45 -17.50 11.86
C TYR A 262 -18.12 -16.93 11.42
N ILE A 263 -17.72 -15.79 11.98
CA ILE A 263 -16.44 -15.12 11.66
C ILE A 263 -15.27 -16.03 12.04
N GLN A 264 -15.30 -16.63 13.24
CA GLN A 264 -14.25 -17.56 13.67
C GLN A 264 -14.10 -18.71 12.70
N THR A 265 -15.20 -19.39 12.37
CA THR A 265 -15.18 -20.63 11.57
C THR A 265 -14.88 -20.38 10.10
N ASN A 266 -15.46 -19.31 9.49
CA ASN A 266 -15.39 -19.13 8.04
C ASN A 266 -14.27 -18.19 7.59
N ILE A 267 -13.70 -17.41 8.50
CA ILE A 267 -12.64 -16.44 8.18
C ILE A 267 -11.37 -16.71 8.98
N LEU A 268 -11.42 -16.62 10.31
CA LEU A 268 -10.21 -16.68 11.12
C LEU A 268 -9.55 -18.07 11.09
N ASP A 269 -10.34 -19.14 11.18
CA ASP A 269 -9.83 -20.51 11.11
C ASP A 269 -9.37 -20.89 9.68
N VAL A 270 -9.96 -20.29 8.65
CA VAL A 270 -9.63 -20.58 7.23
C VAL A 270 -8.44 -19.81 6.73
N TYR A 271 -8.39 -18.49 7.00
CA TYR A 271 -7.40 -17.56 6.41
C TYR A 271 -6.40 -17.01 7.44
N GLY A 272 -6.59 -17.32 8.73
CA GLY A 272 -5.71 -16.86 9.83
C GLY A 272 -5.93 -15.43 10.26
N SER A 273 -6.74 -14.66 9.55
CA SER A 273 -7.14 -13.28 9.89
C SER A 273 -8.25 -12.81 8.95
N THR A 274 -8.85 -11.66 9.20
CA THR A 274 -9.84 -11.03 8.30
C THR A 274 -9.24 -10.52 6.99
N GLY A 275 -7.90 -10.48 6.87
CA GLY A 275 -7.18 -10.07 5.67
C GLY A 275 -6.86 -8.57 5.60
N ILE A 276 -7.59 -7.69 6.25
CA ILE A 276 -7.40 -6.21 6.15
C ILE A 276 -6.00 -5.80 6.59
N GLN A 277 -5.59 -6.17 7.81
CA GLN A 277 -4.27 -5.81 8.33
C GLN A 277 -3.14 -6.44 7.51
N LYS A 278 -3.33 -7.67 7.05
CA LYS A 278 -2.38 -8.36 6.17
C LYS A 278 -2.21 -7.61 4.86
N ALA A 279 -3.31 -7.13 4.26
CA ALA A 279 -3.26 -6.35 3.02
C ALA A 279 -2.45 -5.05 3.19
N LEU A 280 -2.69 -4.28 4.26
CA LEU A 280 -1.95 -3.05 4.55
C LEU A 280 -0.47 -3.33 4.82
N ASN A 281 -0.16 -4.36 5.60
CA ASN A 281 1.22 -4.74 5.89
C ASN A 281 1.96 -5.18 4.61
N THR A 282 1.34 -6.04 3.79
CA THR A 282 1.93 -6.49 2.53
C THR A 282 2.16 -5.32 1.57
N ALA A 283 1.21 -4.38 1.47
CA ALA A 283 1.37 -3.20 0.62
C ALA A 283 2.61 -2.37 1.02
N ILE A 284 2.82 -2.16 2.30
CA ILE A 284 3.89 -1.28 2.81
C ILE A 284 5.23 -2.03 2.94
N PHE A 285 5.24 -3.22 3.57
CA PHE A 285 6.49 -3.89 3.89
C PHE A 285 7.00 -4.77 2.74
N ASP A 286 6.10 -5.44 2.00
CA ASP A 286 6.52 -6.37 0.94
C ASP A 286 6.58 -5.67 -0.43
N LEU A 287 5.54 -4.90 -0.83
CA LEU A 287 5.50 -4.26 -2.15
C LEU A 287 6.32 -2.98 -2.23
N LEU A 288 6.22 -2.10 -1.22
CA LEU A 288 7.02 -0.88 -1.17
C LEU A 288 8.40 -1.10 -0.55
N ASP A 289 8.70 -2.30 -0.04
CA ASP A 289 9.97 -2.66 0.63
C ASP A 289 10.34 -1.64 1.72
N MET A 290 9.32 -1.25 2.52
CA MET A 290 9.52 -0.31 3.62
C MET A 290 9.92 -1.06 4.90
N ILE A 291 10.65 -0.37 5.76
CA ILE A 291 11.03 -0.83 7.09
C ILE A 291 10.68 0.23 8.13
N ALA A 292 10.50 -0.19 9.39
CA ALA A 292 10.26 0.72 10.50
C ALA A 292 11.58 1.00 11.25
N VAL A 293 11.96 2.27 11.35
CA VAL A 293 13.13 2.73 12.08
C VAL A 293 12.71 3.67 13.21
N TYR A 294 13.44 3.63 14.32
CA TYR A 294 13.12 4.33 15.58
C TYR A 294 14.16 5.40 15.86
N PRO A 295 13.97 6.66 15.44
CA PRO A 295 14.87 7.75 15.77
C PRO A 295 14.77 8.13 17.24
N VAL A 296 15.93 8.30 17.88
CA VAL A 296 16.06 8.71 19.29
C VAL A 296 17.10 9.82 19.42
N GLN A 297 17.09 10.56 20.52
CA GLN A 297 18.06 11.60 20.81
C GLN A 297 19.05 11.18 21.90
N ASP A 298 18.62 10.31 22.84
CA ASP A 298 19.47 9.69 23.86
C ASP A 298 19.59 8.21 23.52
N GLU A 299 20.76 7.80 23.01
CA GLU A 299 21.04 6.42 22.60
C GLU A 299 21.12 5.43 23.76
N HIS A 300 21.34 5.91 25.00
CA HIS A 300 21.39 5.06 26.17
C HIS A 300 20.02 4.78 26.79
N LYS A 301 19.10 5.76 26.65
CA LYS A 301 17.74 5.65 27.19
C LYS A 301 16.71 5.34 26.10
N TYR A 302 17.14 5.29 24.84
CA TYR A 302 16.25 5.14 23.68
C TYR A 302 15.13 6.18 23.65
N SER A 303 15.42 7.44 24.05
CA SER A 303 14.40 8.45 24.29
C SER A 303 14.64 9.75 23.51
N ASP A 304 13.59 10.59 23.46
CA ASP A 304 13.72 11.98 23.09
C ASP A 304 14.20 12.84 24.28
N GLN A 305 14.36 14.16 24.06
CA GLN A 305 14.77 15.12 25.10
C GLN A 305 13.76 15.24 26.24
N LYS A 306 12.50 14.86 26.02
CA LYS A 306 11.43 14.86 27.03
C LYS A 306 11.35 13.57 27.83
N GLY A 307 12.18 12.58 27.49
CA GLY A 307 12.22 11.27 28.14
C GLY A 307 11.19 10.27 27.60
N ASN A 308 10.56 10.56 26.46
CA ASN A 308 9.68 9.59 25.80
C ASN A 308 10.53 8.48 25.17
N VAL A 309 10.33 7.26 25.60
CA VAL A 309 11.07 6.07 25.12
C VAL A 309 10.49 5.60 23.80
N LEU A 310 11.34 5.40 22.77
CA LEU A 310 10.97 5.02 21.42
C LEU A 310 9.81 5.90 20.89
N PRO A 311 9.99 7.26 20.88
CA PRO A 311 8.88 8.18 20.68
C PRO A 311 8.26 8.06 19.32
N ASP A 312 9.07 7.83 18.29
CA ASP A 312 8.65 7.83 16.91
C ASP A 312 9.01 6.49 16.23
N ALA A 313 8.16 6.06 15.33
CA ALA A 313 8.44 5.01 14.36
C ALA A 313 8.25 5.62 12.97
N ILE A 314 9.29 5.54 12.14
CA ILE A 314 9.30 6.13 10.80
C ILE A 314 9.48 5.02 9.77
N LEU A 315 8.60 5.04 8.76
CA LEU A 315 8.70 4.14 7.63
C LEU A 315 9.67 4.74 6.59
N ILE A 316 10.71 3.99 6.26
CA ILE A 316 11.67 4.33 5.20
C ILE A 316 11.84 3.15 4.26
N LYS A 317 12.34 3.40 3.05
CA LYS A 317 12.67 2.33 2.12
C LYS A 317 13.84 1.53 2.66
N LYS A 318 13.79 0.21 2.57
CA LYS A 318 14.90 -0.68 2.91
C LYS A 318 16.16 -0.28 2.13
N GLY A 319 17.33 -0.35 2.77
CA GLY A 319 18.57 0.13 2.17
C GLY A 319 18.76 1.65 2.23
N SER A 320 17.85 2.40 2.85
CA SER A 320 18.06 3.83 3.09
C SER A 320 19.21 4.07 4.05
N THR A 321 19.99 5.14 3.81
CA THR A 321 21.14 5.53 4.64
C THR A 321 20.73 6.43 5.81
N PRO A 322 21.59 6.60 6.84
CA PRO A 322 21.34 7.53 7.95
C PRO A 322 21.10 8.97 7.52
N HIS A 323 21.76 9.41 6.46
CA HIS A 323 21.54 10.74 5.91
C HIS A 323 20.15 10.89 5.27
N GLN A 324 19.69 9.85 4.55
CA GLN A 324 18.33 9.81 4.01
C GLN A 324 17.28 9.78 5.12
N LEU A 325 17.50 9.00 6.19
CA LEU A 325 16.63 9.03 7.37
C LEU A 325 16.55 10.43 7.98
N ALA A 326 17.69 11.13 8.07
CA ALA A 326 17.72 12.49 8.60
C ALA A 326 16.81 13.46 7.81
N TYR A 327 16.82 13.37 6.47
CA TYR A 327 15.92 14.15 5.62
C TYR A 327 14.44 13.76 5.76
N VAL A 328 14.15 12.47 5.97
CA VAL A 328 12.76 12.00 6.21
C VAL A 328 12.23 12.57 7.53
N ILE A 329 13.09 12.72 8.55
CA ILE A 329 12.70 13.31 9.83
C ILE A 329 12.44 14.81 9.66
N HIS A 330 13.38 15.55 9.11
CA HIS A 330 13.28 16.99 8.81
C HIS A 330 14.41 17.46 7.91
N THR A 331 14.12 18.39 6.99
CA THR A 331 15.13 18.96 6.08
C THR A 331 16.32 19.56 6.83
N ASP A 332 16.07 20.33 7.90
CA ASP A 332 17.16 20.94 8.69
C ASP A 332 18.07 19.90 9.37
N ILE A 333 17.53 18.72 9.73
CA ILE A 333 18.31 17.63 10.31
C ILE A 333 19.17 16.98 9.22
N GLY A 334 18.62 16.82 8.01
CA GLY A 334 19.36 16.35 6.85
C GLY A 334 20.51 17.29 6.48
N ASP A 335 20.24 18.58 6.35
CA ASP A 335 21.23 19.60 5.98
C ASP A 335 22.37 19.72 7.01
N LYS A 336 22.07 19.50 8.30
CA LYS A 336 23.03 19.56 9.40
C LYS A 336 23.59 18.22 9.83
N PHE A 337 23.31 17.16 9.09
CA PHE A 337 23.76 15.80 9.41
C PHE A 337 25.28 15.71 9.52
N LEU A 338 25.78 15.14 10.61
CA LEU A 338 27.20 14.84 10.81
C LEU A 338 27.46 13.35 10.75
N TYR A 339 26.78 12.58 11.59
CA TYR A 339 26.86 11.13 11.66
C TYR A 339 25.66 10.55 12.43
N ALA A 340 25.55 9.24 12.44
CA ALA A 340 24.53 8.56 13.23
C ALA A 340 25.14 7.49 14.14
N ILE A 341 24.40 7.11 15.18
CA ILE A 341 24.77 6.10 16.18
C ILE A 341 23.68 5.02 16.15
N ASP A 342 24.08 3.77 16.02
CA ASP A 342 23.24 2.61 16.35
C ASP A 342 23.10 2.56 17.87
N ALA A 343 21.90 2.89 18.40
CA ALA A 343 21.66 2.96 19.82
C ALA A 343 21.69 1.59 20.52
N ARG A 344 21.44 0.49 19.80
CA ARG A 344 21.53 -0.86 20.36
C ARG A 344 22.98 -1.26 20.65
N LYS A 345 23.89 -0.90 19.75
CA LYS A 345 25.32 -1.21 19.86
C LYS A 345 26.12 -0.10 20.52
N ASN A 346 25.48 1.08 20.70
CA ASN A 346 26.13 2.32 21.15
C ASN A 346 27.40 2.63 20.31
N MET A 347 27.28 2.51 18.99
CA MET A 347 28.39 2.66 18.07
C MET A 347 28.01 3.60 16.93
N ARG A 348 28.97 4.45 16.52
CA ARG A 348 28.83 5.23 15.30
C ARG A 348 28.74 4.30 14.10
N ILE A 349 27.73 4.52 13.26
CA ILE A 349 27.57 3.79 11.99
C ILE A 349 28.12 4.61 10.82
N SER A 350 28.50 3.92 9.75
CA SER A 350 29.06 4.56 8.57
C SER A 350 27.97 5.32 7.78
N SER A 351 28.38 6.25 6.92
CA SER A 351 27.47 7.06 6.11
C SER A 351 26.70 6.26 5.05
N ASP A 352 27.24 5.12 4.66
CA ASP A 352 26.71 4.16 3.70
C ASP A 352 26.05 2.94 4.36
N TYR A 353 25.87 2.98 5.69
CA TYR A 353 25.10 1.96 6.41
C TYR A 353 23.68 1.89 5.86
N GLU A 354 23.22 0.70 5.53
CA GLU A 354 21.85 0.45 5.11
C GLU A 354 21.01 0.02 6.31
N HIS A 355 19.95 0.77 6.58
CA HIS A 355 19.06 0.49 7.70
C HIS A 355 18.31 -0.83 7.54
N GLU A 356 18.16 -1.52 8.68
CA GLU A 356 17.35 -2.72 8.83
C GLU A 356 16.07 -2.45 9.64
N ASP A 357 15.06 -3.33 9.51
CA ASP A 357 13.81 -3.19 10.25
C ASP A 357 14.04 -3.28 11.76
N GLY A 358 13.49 -2.33 12.49
CA GLY A 358 13.66 -2.22 13.93
C GLY A 358 14.90 -1.46 14.39
N ASP A 359 15.71 -0.88 13.51
CA ASP A 359 16.87 -0.07 13.88
C ASP A 359 16.48 1.09 14.80
N ILE A 360 17.31 1.33 15.83
CA ILE A 360 17.16 2.46 16.75
C ILE A 360 18.35 3.39 16.54
N ILE A 361 18.09 4.58 16.01
CA ILE A 361 19.12 5.46 15.48
C ILE A 361 19.11 6.82 16.15
N SER A 362 20.26 7.23 16.66
CA SER A 362 20.48 8.60 17.11
C SER A 362 21.21 9.38 16.01
N ILE A 363 20.63 10.50 15.57
CA ILE A 363 21.20 11.38 14.55
C ILE A 363 21.90 12.55 15.25
N VAL A 364 23.18 12.77 14.93
CA VAL A 364 23.98 13.86 15.44
C VAL A 364 24.12 14.93 14.36
N THR A 365 23.79 16.16 14.73
CA THR A 365 23.85 17.35 13.86
C THR A 365 24.82 18.39 14.36
N THR A 366 25.20 19.34 13.50
CA THR A 366 26.01 20.53 13.87
C THR A 366 25.24 21.48 14.79
#